data_abd29c43a6899de8801f37a0fda57fd0
#
_entry.id   abd29c43a6899de8801f37a0fda57fd0
#
_cell.length_a   1.000
_cell.length_b   1.000
_cell.length_c   1.000
_cell.angle_alpha   90.00
_cell.angle_beta   90.00
_cell.angle_gamma   90.00
#
_symmetry.space_group_name_H-M   'P 1'
#
loop_
_entity.id
_entity.type
_entity.pdbx_description
1 polymer ?
#
loop_
_entity_poly.entity_id
_entity_poly.type
_entity_poly.pdbx_seq_one_letter_code
_entity_poly.pdbx_strand_id
1 'polypeptide(L)'
;MKIAVLSGKGGTGKTLVSVNLAAVALDSVYIDCDVEEPNGHLFFQPKDLQKERVTVKLPQADPELCTGCRTCVNFCKFNALAYIKNKLIVFNEVCHSCGGCLLFCPQKAISEKEREIGLIQSGISGNVRVVSGMMNIGEVSGVPIIKKLLQDSRKENKNVFLDCPPGSACMVMESIKDADYCILVAEPTVFGVHNLEMVYELVRIFQKPFGVVLNKCLEEENPAEDFCLQNQITILEKIPFDLELGTMHSNGQIAVRKHPKYKELFLNLLKTVSKEARHETASDT
;
A
#
# COMPACT_ATOMS: atom_id res chain seq x y z
N MET A 1 -1.33 -14.86 -7.56
CA MET A 1 -0.81 -13.63 -8.18
C MET A 1 -1.13 -12.44 -7.29
N LYS A 2 -0.15 -11.57 -7.05
CA LYS A 2 -0.30 -10.34 -6.25
C LYS A 2 -0.33 -9.13 -7.18
N ILE A 3 -1.45 -8.43 -7.18
CA ILE A 3 -1.69 -7.26 -8.02
C ILE A 3 -1.75 -6.03 -7.11
N ALA A 4 -0.82 -5.09 -7.31
CA ALA A 4 -0.83 -3.81 -6.61
C ALA A 4 -1.58 -2.76 -7.45
N VAL A 5 -2.47 -2.02 -6.82
CA VAL A 5 -3.21 -0.92 -7.45
C VAL A 5 -2.68 0.39 -6.88
N LEU A 6 -2.14 1.25 -7.75
CA LEU A 6 -1.45 2.48 -7.40
C LEU A 6 -2.08 3.70 -8.04
N SER A 7 -1.87 4.86 -7.43
CA SER A 7 -2.14 6.16 -8.05
C SER A 7 -1.25 7.23 -7.45
N GLY A 8 -0.87 8.24 -8.24
CA GLY A 8 -0.01 9.33 -7.78
C GLY A 8 -0.68 10.30 -6.81
N LYS A 9 -2.03 10.32 -6.73
CA LYS A 9 -2.79 11.14 -5.77
C LYS A 9 -4.03 10.41 -5.26
N GLY A 10 -4.63 10.93 -4.18
CA GLY A 10 -5.95 10.50 -3.71
C GLY A 10 -7.06 10.86 -4.70
N GLY A 11 -8.17 10.12 -4.67
CA GLY A 11 -9.38 10.42 -5.45
C GLY A 11 -9.38 9.96 -6.92
N THR A 12 -8.30 9.39 -7.47
CA THR A 12 -8.23 8.90 -8.86
C THR A 12 -9.11 7.67 -9.12
N GLY A 13 -9.57 6.97 -8.08
CA GLY A 13 -10.36 5.74 -8.18
C GLY A 13 -9.57 4.46 -7.95
N LYS A 14 -8.39 4.53 -7.33
CA LYS A 14 -7.57 3.37 -6.94
C LYS A 14 -8.39 2.34 -6.15
N THR A 15 -9.05 2.76 -5.07
CA THR A 15 -9.92 1.89 -4.25
C THR A 15 -11.13 1.38 -5.02
N LEU A 16 -11.71 2.18 -5.95
CA LEU A 16 -12.75 1.70 -6.86
C LEU A 16 -12.28 0.49 -7.66
N VAL A 17 -11.08 0.59 -8.24
CA VAL A 17 -10.51 -0.50 -9.06
C VAL A 17 -10.19 -1.71 -8.19
N SER A 18 -9.49 -1.53 -7.07
CA SER A 18 -9.01 -2.61 -6.21
C SER A 18 -10.16 -3.41 -5.56
N VAL A 19 -11.20 -2.74 -5.01
CA VAL A 19 -12.33 -3.45 -4.38
C VAL A 19 -13.17 -4.20 -5.40
N ASN A 20 -13.38 -3.66 -6.61
CA ASN A 20 -14.16 -4.32 -7.64
C ASN A 20 -13.40 -5.51 -8.26
N LEU A 21 -12.08 -5.39 -8.48
CA LEU A 21 -11.25 -6.52 -8.92
C LEU A 21 -11.23 -7.65 -7.89
N ALA A 22 -11.06 -7.33 -6.61
CA ALA A 22 -11.09 -8.32 -5.55
C ALA A 22 -12.45 -9.01 -5.44
N ALA A 23 -13.54 -8.25 -5.58
CA ALA A 23 -14.90 -8.78 -5.46
C ALA A 23 -15.35 -9.62 -6.68
N VAL A 24 -14.81 -9.36 -7.87
CA VAL A 24 -15.15 -10.10 -9.09
C VAL A 24 -14.34 -11.39 -9.23
N ALA A 25 -13.18 -11.48 -8.59
CA ALA A 25 -12.39 -12.71 -8.55
C ALA A 25 -13.12 -13.81 -7.76
N LEU A 26 -13.00 -15.06 -8.22
CA LEU A 26 -13.74 -16.20 -7.62
C LEU A 26 -13.39 -16.45 -6.16
N ASP A 27 -12.11 -16.30 -5.81
CA ASP A 27 -11.57 -16.46 -4.46
C ASP A 27 -10.34 -15.57 -4.33
N SER A 28 -10.38 -14.60 -3.45
CA SER A 28 -9.36 -13.55 -3.40
C SER A 28 -9.08 -13.04 -2.00
N VAL A 29 -7.96 -12.35 -1.87
CA VAL A 29 -7.59 -11.56 -0.70
C VAL A 29 -7.50 -10.09 -1.13
N TYR A 30 -8.18 -9.23 -0.42
CA TYR A 30 -8.04 -7.78 -0.52
C TYR A 30 -7.23 -7.28 0.68
N ILE A 31 -6.16 -6.53 0.43
CA ILE A 31 -5.32 -5.96 1.46
C ILE A 31 -5.29 -4.44 1.29
N ASP A 32 -5.79 -3.75 2.30
CA ASP A 32 -5.73 -2.30 2.40
C ASP A 32 -4.40 -1.89 3.02
N CYS A 33 -3.51 -1.37 2.18
CA CYS A 33 -2.19 -0.86 2.56
C CYS A 33 -2.20 0.66 2.82
N ASP A 34 -3.34 1.35 2.64
CA ASP A 34 -3.51 2.74 3.02
C ASP A 34 -3.76 2.83 4.54
N VAL A 35 -2.72 2.55 5.32
CA VAL A 35 -2.80 2.38 6.77
C VAL A 35 -3.08 3.67 7.53
N GLU A 36 -2.97 4.82 6.89
CA GLU A 36 -3.33 6.14 7.43
C GLU A 36 -4.84 6.38 7.35
N GLU A 37 -5.46 6.02 6.20
CA GLU A 37 -6.89 6.21 5.95
C GLU A 37 -7.52 4.96 5.29
N PRO A 38 -7.54 3.79 5.99
CA PRO A 38 -8.04 2.55 5.38
C PRO A 38 -9.54 2.63 5.11
N ASN A 39 -9.93 2.43 3.86
CA ASN A 39 -11.30 2.56 3.37
C ASN A 39 -11.94 1.25 2.91
N GLY A 40 -11.14 0.24 2.60
CA GLY A 40 -11.61 -1.03 2.03
C GLY A 40 -12.65 -1.75 2.91
N HIS A 41 -12.53 -1.64 4.23
CA HIS A 41 -13.46 -2.24 5.17
C HIS A 41 -14.88 -1.64 5.08
N LEU A 42 -15.04 -0.39 4.64
CA LEU A 42 -16.34 0.27 4.43
C LEU A 42 -17.10 -0.36 3.26
N PHE A 43 -16.40 -0.77 2.21
CA PHE A 43 -16.98 -1.43 1.03
C PHE A 43 -17.33 -2.89 1.31
N PHE A 44 -16.39 -3.62 1.89
CA PHE A 44 -16.55 -5.06 2.11
C PHE A 44 -17.41 -5.41 3.31
N GLN A 45 -17.45 -4.58 4.36
CA GLN A 45 -18.14 -4.82 5.63
C GLN A 45 -17.87 -6.25 6.14
N PRO A 46 -16.58 -6.61 6.35
CA PRO A 46 -16.21 -7.98 6.67
C PRO A 46 -16.79 -8.43 8.01
N LYS A 47 -17.12 -9.73 8.07
CA LYS A 47 -17.60 -10.41 9.28
C LYS A 47 -16.47 -11.21 9.93
N ASP A 48 -16.71 -11.71 11.14
CA ASP A 48 -15.79 -12.55 11.91
C ASP A 48 -14.41 -11.90 12.09
N LEU A 49 -14.44 -10.65 12.53
CA LEU A 49 -13.26 -9.78 12.61
C LEU A 49 -12.25 -10.30 13.64
N GLN A 50 -11.05 -10.55 13.17
CA GLN A 50 -9.86 -10.81 13.99
C GLN A 50 -9.00 -9.55 14.03
N LYS A 51 -8.42 -9.24 15.19
CA LYS A 51 -7.56 -8.08 15.40
C LYS A 51 -6.20 -8.53 15.92
N GLU A 52 -5.14 -7.98 15.35
CA GLU A 52 -3.77 -8.21 15.77
C GLU A 52 -3.07 -6.86 15.98
N ARG A 53 -2.39 -6.69 17.12
CA ARG A 53 -1.59 -5.50 17.39
C ARG A 53 -0.28 -5.56 16.63
N VAL A 54 0.13 -4.41 16.11
CA VAL A 54 1.45 -4.25 15.50
C VAL A 54 2.33 -3.44 16.42
N THR A 55 3.46 -4.03 16.80
CA THR A 55 4.45 -3.40 17.70
C THR A 55 5.75 -3.16 16.95
N VAL A 56 6.48 -2.15 17.41
CA VAL A 56 7.88 -1.89 17.03
C VAL A 56 8.75 -1.90 18.29
N LYS A 57 10.04 -2.15 18.09
CA LYS A 57 11.00 -2.17 19.18
C LYS A 57 11.65 -0.80 19.35
N LEU A 58 11.50 -0.21 20.52
CA LEU A 58 12.15 1.04 20.91
C LEU A 58 13.33 0.81 21.84
N PRO A 59 14.43 1.56 21.69
CA PRO A 59 15.55 1.46 22.60
C PRO A 59 15.16 1.97 24.01
N GLN A 60 15.66 1.27 25.01
CA GLN A 60 15.58 1.66 26.41
C GLN A 60 16.97 1.52 27.04
N ALA A 61 17.48 2.60 27.62
CA ALA A 61 18.79 2.59 28.25
C ALA A 61 18.69 2.16 29.72
N ASP A 62 19.67 1.34 30.15
CA ASP A 62 19.93 1.08 31.53
C ASP A 62 20.87 2.18 32.09
N PRO A 63 20.41 3.00 33.03
CA PRO A 63 21.20 4.11 33.56
C PRO A 63 22.43 3.67 34.36
N GLU A 64 22.43 2.44 34.92
CA GLU A 64 23.56 1.92 35.69
C GLU A 64 24.72 1.46 34.78
N LEU A 65 24.40 0.95 33.61
CA LEU A 65 25.37 0.52 32.62
C LEU A 65 25.81 1.63 31.66
N CYS A 66 25.00 2.68 31.52
CA CYS A 66 25.25 3.75 30.57
C CYS A 66 26.33 4.72 31.03
N THR A 67 27.51 4.69 30.41
CA THR A 67 28.64 5.59 30.71
C THR A 67 28.55 6.96 30.07
N GLY A 68 27.52 7.25 29.30
CA GLY A 68 27.34 8.55 28.59
C GLY A 68 28.30 8.76 27.42
N CYS A 69 28.85 7.72 26.85
CA CYS A 69 29.83 7.78 25.73
C CYS A 69 29.26 8.37 24.42
N ARG A 70 27.94 8.55 24.31
CA ARG A 70 27.21 9.14 23.17
C ARG A 70 27.36 8.40 21.84
N THR A 71 27.94 7.22 21.79
CA THR A 71 28.08 6.45 20.54
C THR A 71 26.73 6.23 19.84
N CYS A 72 25.68 5.88 20.61
CA CYS A 72 24.33 5.70 20.11
C CYS A 72 23.70 7.01 19.56
N VAL A 73 23.96 8.14 20.22
CA VAL A 73 23.49 9.47 19.79
C VAL A 73 24.14 9.85 18.46
N ASN A 74 25.48 9.71 18.37
CA ASN A 74 26.23 10.07 17.15
C ASN A 74 25.90 9.15 15.97
N PHE A 75 25.54 7.89 16.24
CA PHE A 75 25.11 6.93 15.22
C PHE A 75 23.73 7.27 14.65
N CYS A 76 22.81 7.76 15.48
CA CYS A 76 21.40 7.93 15.12
C CYS A 76 21.19 8.99 14.02
N LYS A 77 20.97 8.56 12.77
CA LYS A 77 20.70 9.45 11.64
C LYS A 77 19.33 10.14 11.71
N PHE A 78 18.45 9.64 12.56
CA PHE A 78 17.11 10.19 12.77
C PHE A 78 17.03 11.19 13.93
N ASN A 79 18.16 11.43 14.64
CA ASN A 79 18.22 12.29 15.82
C ASN A 79 17.21 11.88 16.93
N ALA A 80 16.88 10.59 16.98
CA ALA A 80 15.92 10.05 17.94
C ALA A 80 16.51 9.87 19.36
N LEU A 81 17.79 10.21 19.58
CA LEU A 81 18.49 10.03 20.83
C LEU A 81 19.23 11.30 21.24
N ALA A 82 19.13 11.68 22.50
CA ALA A 82 19.93 12.75 23.09
C ALA A 82 20.47 12.33 24.45
N TYR A 83 21.67 12.82 24.82
CA TYR A 83 22.23 12.61 26.15
C TYR A 83 22.24 13.93 26.93
N ILE A 84 21.33 14.07 27.90
CA ILE A 84 21.05 15.30 28.62
C ILE A 84 21.04 14.98 30.15
N LYS A 85 21.73 15.80 30.94
CA LYS A 85 21.78 15.64 32.42
C LYS A 85 22.09 14.19 32.86
N ASN A 86 23.11 13.60 32.26
CA ASN A 86 23.57 12.24 32.52
C ASN A 86 22.53 11.13 32.26
N LYS A 87 21.57 11.40 31.38
CA LYS A 87 20.56 10.41 30.97
C LYS A 87 20.46 10.36 29.45
N LEU A 88 20.31 9.15 28.90
CA LEU A 88 19.92 8.95 27.50
C LEU A 88 18.41 9.14 27.38
N ILE A 89 18.03 10.11 26.55
CA ILE A 89 16.63 10.39 26.22
C ILE A 89 16.35 9.81 24.84
N VAL A 90 15.23 9.11 24.72
CA VAL A 90 14.75 8.53 23.47
C VAL A 90 13.49 9.30 23.06
N PHE A 91 13.52 9.90 21.87
CA PHE A 91 12.35 10.52 21.24
C PHE A 91 11.64 9.44 20.44
N ASN A 92 10.63 8.83 21.05
CA ASN A 92 9.90 7.69 20.52
C ASN A 92 9.22 8.02 19.17
N GLU A 93 8.77 9.27 19.03
CA GLU A 93 8.02 9.79 17.90
C GLU A 93 8.87 9.90 16.63
N VAL A 94 10.20 9.98 16.74
CA VAL A 94 11.11 10.04 15.58
C VAL A 94 12.01 8.80 15.47
N CYS A 95 11.84 7.82 16.34
CA CYS A 95 12.61 6.59 16.31
C CYS A 95 12.11 5.63 15.23
N HIS A 96 12.97 5.27 14.28
CA HIS A 96 12.67 4.32 13.21
C HIS A 96 12.89 2.84 13.57
N SER A 97 13.09 2.52 14.84
CA SER A 97 13.24 1.13 15.33
C SER A 97 14.27 0.29 14.56
N CYS A 98 15.36 0.93 14.13
CA CYS A 98 16.39 0.27 13.30
C CYS A 98 17.36 -0.62 14.07
N GLY A 99 17.34 -0.59 15.43
CA GLY A 99 18.20 -1.39 16.29
C GLY A 99 19.69 -0.98 16.34
N GLY A 100 20.13 -0.01 15.54
CA GLY A 100 21.54 0.36 15.45
C GLY A 100 22.15 0.87 16.74
N CYS A 101 21.40 1.63 17.54
CA CYS A 101 21.86 2.11 18.83
C CYS A 101 22.15 0.97 19.83
N LEU A 102 21.40 -0.13 19.77
CA LEU A 102 21.63 -1.35 20.53
C LEU A 102 22.93 -2.02 20.09
N LEU A 103 23.08 -2.19 18.76
CA LEU A 103 24.21 -2.89 18.15
C LEU A 103 25.54 -2.20 18.45
N PHE A 104 25.58 -0.88 18.40
CA PHE A 104 26.79 -0.09 18.58
C PHE A 104 27.04 0.38 20.02
N CYS A 105 26.23 -0.05 21.00
CA CYS A 105 26.46 0.30 22.38
C CYS A 105 27.64 -0.51 22.97
N PRO A 106 28.81 0.11 23.32
CA PRO A 106 29.97 -0.64 23.78
C PRO A 106 29.75 -1.26 25.16
N GLN A 107 28.88 -0.65 25.97
CA GLN A 107 28.55 -1.12 27.32
C GLN A 107 27.33 -2.07 27.34
N LYS A 108 26.72 -2.33 26.18
CA LYS A 108 25.45 -3.10 26.06
C LYS A 108 24.35 -2.56 27.02
N ALA A 109 24.38 -1.26 27.28
CA ALA A 109 23.45 -0.57 28.15
C ALA A 109 22.10 -0.29 27.54
N ILE A 110 21.86 -0.67 26.28
CA ILE A 110 20.60 -0.44 25.57
C ILE A 110 19.91 -1.78 25.33
N SER A 111 18.70 -1.90 25.81
CA SER A 111 17.73 -2.97 25.51
C SER A 111 16.62 -2.45 24.65
N GLU A 112 15.68 -3.30 24.26
CA GLU A 112 14.51 -2.93 23.47
C GLU A 112 13.23 -3.20 24.27
N LYS A 113 12.27 -2.29 24.17
CA LYS A 113 10.89 -2.47 24.63
C LYS A 113 9.92 -2.39 23.45
N GLU A 114 8.84 -3.14 23.53
CA GLU A 114 7.77 -3.06 22.52
C GLU A 114 6.90 -1.81 22.71
N ARG A 115 6.51 -1.21 21.59
CA ARG A 115 5.52 -0.13 21.54
C ARG A 115 4.52 -0.43 20.44
N GLU A 116 3.24 -0.37 20.75
CA GLU A 116 2.16 -0.52 19.77
C GLU A 116 2.10 0.71 18.87
N ILE A 117 2.03 0.47 17.55
CA ILE A 117 1.96 1.50 16.52
C ILE A 117 0.70 1.43 15.67
N GLY A 118 -0.11 0.39 15.83
CA GLY A 118 -1.33 0.20 15.07
C GLY A 118 -1.90 -1.20 15.20
N LEU A 119 -2.92 -1.46 14.38
CA LEU A 119 -3.66 -2.71 14.35
C LEU A 119 -3.73 -3.25 12.93
N ILE A 120 -3.76 -4.58 12.81
CA ILE A 120 -4.26 -5.27 11.62
C ILE A 120 -5.61 -5.87 11.97
N GLN A 121 -6.56 -5.72 11.05
CA GLN A 121 -7.89 -6.28 11.17
C GLN A 121 -8.17 -7.16 9.95
N SER A 122 -8.66 -8.37 10.15
CA SER A 122 -9.02 -9.29 9.07
C SER A 122 -10.40 -9.88 9.29
N GLY A 123 -11.12 -10.18 8.18
CA GLY A 123 -12.43 -10.79 8.19
C GLY A 123 -12.83 -11.26 6.80
N ILE A 124 -14.04 -11.78 6.66
CA ILE A 124 -14.56 -12.35 5.41
C ILE A 124 -15.76 -11.54 4.91
N SER A 125 -15.80 -11.28 3.61
CA SER A 125 -16.93 -10.64 2.92
C SER A 125 -17.26 -11.42 1.64
N GLY A 126 -18.23 -12.34 1.74
CA GLY A 126 -18.53 -13.29 0.66
C GLY A 126 -17.33 -14.20 0.38
N ASN A 127 -16.80 -14.13 -0.83
CA ASN A 127 -15.63 -14.91 -1.27
C ASN A 127 -14.28 -14.16 -1.12
N VAL A 128 -14.28 -13.00 -0.44
CA VAL A 128 -13.09 -12.18 -0.27
C VAL A 128 -12.66 -12.18 1.19
N ARG A 129 -11.40 -12.56 1.44
CA ARG A 129 -10.73 -12.27 2.70
C ARG A 129 -10.25 -10.82 2.67
N VAL A 130 -10.71 -10.03 3.61
CA VAL A 130 -10.37 -8.60 3.72
C VAL A 130 -9.41 -8.41 4.86
N VAL A 131 -8.29 -7.74 4.59
CA VAL A 131 -7.27 -7.41 5.59
C VAL A 131 -6.97 -5.92 5.49
N SER A 132 -7.01 -5.21 6.60
CA SER A 132 -6.72 -3.76 6.65
C SER A 132 -5.74 -3.46 7.77
N GLY A 133 -4.74 -2.64 7.49
CA GLY A 133 -3.87 -2.05 8.50
C GLY A 133 -4.43 -0.69 8.95
N MET A 134 -4.26 -0.35 10.22
CA MET A 134 -4.60 0.96 10.75
C MET A 134 -3.47 1.45 11.63
N MET A 135 -2.91 2.60 11.29
CA MET A 135 -1.83 3.25 12.02
C MET A 135 -2.39 4.12 13.15
N ASN A 136 -1.74 4.11 14.31
CA ASN A 136 -2.10 5.01 15.40
C ASN A 136 -1.77 6.46 15.04
N ILE A 137 -2.58 7.39 15.52
CA ILE A 137 -2.35 8.84 15.31
C ILE A 137 -1.01 9.24 15.90
N GLY A 138 -0.24 10.02 15.15
CA GLY A 138 1.07 10.55 15.58
C GLY A 138 2.25 9.61 15.32
N GLU A 139 2.05 8.47 14.66
CA GLU A 139 3.15 7.61 14.22
C GLU A 139 3.87 8.19 13.00
N VAL A 140 5.20 7.99 12.94
CA VAL A 140 6.02 8.52 11.85
C VAL A 140 5.98 7.70 10.57
N SER A 141 5.58 6.45 10.63
CA SER A 141 5.62 5.56 9.47
C SER A 141 4.72 4.34 9.61
N GLY A 142 3.89 4.11 8.60
CA GLY A 142 3.10 2.89 8.45
C GLY A 142 3.85 1.69 7.86
N VAL A 143 5.11 1.87 7.44
CA VAL A 143 5.92 0.81 6.81
C VAL A 143 5.96 -0.50 7.63
N PRO A 144 6.14 -0.50 8.96
CA PRO A 144 6.12 -1.75 9.73
C PRO A 144 4.77 -2.47 9.69
N ILE A 145 3.65 -1.71 9.61
CA ILE A 145 2.30 -2.29 9.49
C ILE A 145 2.15 -2.93 8.11
N ILE A 146 2.55 -2.23 7.04
CA ILE A 146 2.50 -2.75 5.67
C ILE A 146 3.36 -4.02 5.55
N LYS A 147 4.57 -4.03 6.10
CA LYS A 147 5.41 -5.25 6.14
C LYS A 147 4.70 -6.43 6.78
N LYS A 148 4.00 -6.20 7.87
CA LYS A 148 3.24 -7.23 8.58
C LYS A 148 2.06 -7.71 7.75
N LEU A 149 1.29 -6.81 7.13
CA LEU A 149 0.20 -7.13 6.20
C LEU A 149 0.66 -8.04 5.06
N LEU A 150 1.81 -7.73 4.46
CA LEU A 150 2.34 -8.46 3.32
C LEU A 150 2.96 -9.81 3.69
N GLN A 151 3.47 -9.99 4.91
CA GLN A 151 4.01 -11.27 5.37
C GLN A 151 2.97 -12.38 5.33
N ASP A 152 1.74 -12.10 5.77
CA ASP A 152 0.66 -13.07 5.77
C ASP A 152 0.19 -13.42 4.35
N SER A 153 0.29 -12.45 3.42
CA SER A 153 -0.09 -12.65 2.02
C SER A 153 0.85 -13.56 1.22
N ARG A 154 2.08 -13.79 1.71
CA ARG A 154 3.08 -14.64 1.02
C ARG A 154 2.68 -16.12 0.97
N LYS A 155 1.78 -16.55 1.85
CA LYS A 155 1.31 -17.94 1.95
C LYS A 155 0.04 -18.21 1.14
N GLU A 156 -0.52 -17.18 0.50
CA GLU A 156 -1.79 -17.29 -0.20
C GLU A 156 -1.60 -17.82 -1.63
N ASN A 157 -2.27 -18.93 -1.94
CA ASN A 157 -2.35 -19.48 -3.31
C ASN A 157 -3.47 -18.83 -4.15
N LYS A 158 -4.00 -17.69 -3.69
CA LYS A 158 -5.13 -16.95 -4.28
C LYS A 158 -4.64 -15.69 -4.97
N ASN A 159 -5.53 -15.03 -5.71
CA ASN A 159 -5.28 -13.68 -6.16
C ASN A 159 -5.33 -12.72 -4.98
N VAL A 160 -4.29 -11.91 -4.83
CA VAL A 160 -4.16 -10.89 -3.79
C VAL A 160 -4.19 -9.51 -4.45
N PHE A 161 -5.09 -8.65 -4.03
CA PHE A 161 -5.20 -7.27 -4.49
C PHE A 161 -4.74 -6.34 -3.38
N LEU A 162 -3.68 -5.58 -3.66
CA LEU A 162 -3.10 -4.61 -2.74
C LEU A 162 -3.61 -3.22 -3.11
N ASP A 163 -4.43 -2.62 -2.25
CA ASP A 163 -4.83 -1.22 -2.38
C ASP A 163 -3.76 -0.35 -1.73
N CYS A 164 -2.87 0.22 -2.55
CA CYS A 164 -1.70 0.95 -2.07
C CYS A 164 -2.08 2.35 -1.56
N PRO A 165 -1.29 2.97 -0.66
CA PRO A 165 -1.43 4.38 -0.36
C PRO A 165 -1.25 5.25 -1.62
N PRO A 166 -1.78 6.47 -1.67
CA PRO A 166 -1.52 7.39 -2.78
C PRO A 166 -0.08 7.90 -2.77
N GLY A 167 0.40 8.32 -3.95
CA GLY A 167 1.74 8.91 -4.12
C GLY A 167 2.83 7.89 -4.42
N SER A 168 4.08 8.24 -4.10
CA SER A 168 5.28 7.45 -4.39
C SER A 168 6.23 7.31 -3.19
N ALA A 169 5.73 7.53 -1.97
CA ALA A 169 6.52 7.49 -0.74
C ALA A 169 6.85 6.07 -0.26
N CYS A 170 7.64 5.97 0.82
CA CYS A 170 8.14 4.70 1.38
C CYS A 170 7.05 3.64 1.61
N MET A 171 5.82 4.05 1.97
CA MET A 171 4.70 3.13 2.16
C MET A 171 4.27 2.48 0.85
N VAL A 172 4.22 3.25 -0.26
CA VAL A 172 3.92 2.71 -1.60
C VAL A 172 5.03 1.77 -2.05
N MET A 173 6.29 2.17 -1.87
CA MET A 173 7.46 1.35 -2.20
C MET A 173 7.40 -0.01 -1.50
N GLU A 174 7.09 -0.03 -0.19
CA GLU A 174 6.96 -1.28 0.55
C GLU A 174 5.76 -2.11 0.07
N SER A 175 4.64 -1.46 -0.29
CA SER A 175 3.43 -2.15 -0.76
C SER A 175 3.65 -2.90 -2.08
N ILE A 176 4.45 -2.35 -3.00
CA ILE A 176 4.68 -2.94 -4.33
C ILE A 176 5.86 -3.93 -4.38
N LYS A 177 6.69 -3.96 -3.35
CA LYS A 177 7.95 -4.71 -3.34
C LYS A 177 7.81 -6.18 -3.77
N ASP A 178 6.77 -6.84 -3.27
CA ASP A 178 6.49 -8.26 -3.55
C ASP A 178 5.30 -8.43 -4.54
N ALA A 179 4.88 -7.36 -5.24
CA ALA A 179 3.83 -7.44 -6.25
C ALA A 179 4.34 -8.13 -7.52
N ASP A 180 3.51 -8.98 -8.11
CA ASP A 180 3.77 -9.64 -9.38
C ASP A 180 3.40 -8.73 -10.56
N TYR A 181 2.42 -7.84 -10.36
CA TYR A 181 1.94 -6.89 -11.36
C TYR A 181 1.40 -5.61 -10.69
N CYS A 182 1.58 -4.45 -11.35
CA CYS A 182 1.09 -3.16 -10.89
C CYS A 182 0.05 -2.57 -11.84
N ILE A 183 -1.09 -2.13 -11.31
CA ILE A 183 -2.11 -1.36 -12.04
C ILE A 183 -1.98 0.10 -11.61
N LEU A 184 -1.63 0.96 -12.56
CA LEU A 184 -1.54 2.41 -12.33
C LEU A 184 -2.87 3.05 -12.71
N VAL A 185 -3.56 3.70 -11.76
CA VAL A 185 -4.85 4.35 -12.02
C VAL A 185 -4.64 5.85 -12.22
N ALA A 186 -5.09 6.37 -13.36
CA ALA A 186 -4.95 7.77 -13.74
C ALA A 186 -6.27 8.39 -14.21
N GLU A 187 -6.41 9.71 -14.03
CA GLU A 187 -7.50 10.52 -14.57
C GLU A 187 -7.09 11.19 -15.89
N PRO A 188 -8.04 11.47 -16.80
CA PRO A 188 -7.78 12.07 -18.11
C PRO A 188 -7.56 13.59 -18.03
N THR A 189 -6.63 14.02 -17.19
CA THR A 189 -6.35 15.44 -16.97
C THR A 189 -4.83 15.70 -16.98
N VAL A 190 -4.40 16.95 -17.22
CA VAL A 190 -2.97 17.34 -17.14
C VAL A 190 -2.37 17.00 -15.78
N PHE A 191 -3.10 17.25 -14.69
CA PHE A 191 -2.67 16.83 -13.35
C PHE A 191 -2.64 15.32 -13.19
N GLY A 192 -3.56 14.60 -13.89
CA GLY A 192 -3.57 13.14 -13.96
C GLY A 192 -2.29 12.57 -14.57
N VAL A 193 -1.80 13.20 -15.65
CA VAL A 193 -0.52 12.84 -16.30
C VAL A 193 0.64 12.99 -15.34
N HIS A 194 0.80 14.15 -14.70
CA HIS A 194 1.89 14.39 -13.74
C HIS A 194 1.90 13.36 -12.58
N ASN A 195 0.71 13.02 -12.07
CA ASN A 195 0.59 12.03 -11.01
C ASN A 195 0.84 10.59 -11.54
N LEU A 196 0.47 10.29 -12.79
CA LEU A 196 0.78 9.02 -13.44
C LEU A 196 2.28 8.86 -13.63
N GLU A 197 2.97 9.89 -14.09
CA GLU A 197 4.42 9.92 -14.29
C GLU A 197 5.18 9.54 -13.01
N MET A 198 4.78 10.09 -11.84
CA MET A 198 5.42 9.75 -10.57
C MET A 198 5.35 8.25 -10.23
N VAL A 199 4.19 7.63 -10.40
CA VAL A 199 4.04 6.19 -10.10
C VAL A 199 4.59 5.31 -11.21
N TYR A 200 4.60 5.78 -12.46
CA TYR A 200 5.26 5.15 -13.59
C TYR A 200 6.77 5.04 -13.35
N GLU A 201 7.45 6.13 -12.98
CA GLU A 201 8.86 6.10 -12.63
C GLU A 201 9.14 5.16 -11.45
N LEU A 202 8.26 5.16 -10.45
CA LEU A 202 8.38 4.27 -9.30
C LEU A 202 8.37 2.79 -9.71
N VAL A 203 7.40 2.35 -10.51
CA VAL A 203 7.30 0.94 -10.91
C VAL A 203 8.47 0.52 -11.81
N ARG A 204 9.01 1.45 -12.62
CA ARG A 204 10.22 1.23 -13.42
C ARG A 204 11.46 1.04 -12.54
N ILE A 205 11.67 1.89 -11.53
CA ILE A 205 12.77 1.75 -10.57
C ILE A 205 12.72 0.38 -9.88
N PHE A 206 11.51 -0.09 -9.52
CA PHE A 206 11.30 -1.39 -8.90
C PHE A 206 11.25 -2.56 -9.90
N GLN A 207 11.40 -2.27 -11.21
CA GLN A 207 11.33 -3.26 -12.29
C GLN A 207 10.07 -4.13 -12.19
N LYS A 208 8.92 -3.48 -11.91
CA LYS A 208 7.65 -4.18 -11.80
C LYS A 208 6.91 -4.16 -13.13
N PRO A 209 6.36 -5.30 -13.57
CA PRO A 209 5.40 -5.34 -14.66
C PRO A 209 4.18 -4.49 -14.34
N PHE A 210 3.68 -3.72 -15.31
CA PHE A 210 2.59 -2.80 -15.05
C PHE A 210 1.77 -2.47 -16.30
N GLY A 211 0.57 -1.94 -16.08
CA GLY A 211 -0.26 -1.31 -17.07
C GLY A 211 -1.15 -0.23 -16.44
N VAL A 212 -1.81 0.55 -17.27
CA VAL A 212 -2.59 1.73 -16.85
C VAL A 212 -4.08 1.48 -17.01
N VAL A 213 -4.85 1.86 -15.99
CA VAL A 213 -6.30 2.02 -16.06
C VAL A 213 -6.60 3.52 -16.09
N LEU A 214 -7.17 3.99 -17.18
CA LEU A 214 -7.66 5.35 -17.29
C LEU A 214 -9.08 5.40 -16.75
N ASN A 215 -9.26 6.14 -15.65
CA ASN A 215 -10.56 6.25 -14.95
C ASN A 215 -11.19 7.61 -15.17
N LYS A 216 -12.51 7.68 -15.16
CA LYS A 216 -13.29 8.90 -15.38
C LYS A 216 -13.07 9.49 -16.79
N CYS A 217 -12.90 8.62 -17.78
CA CYS A 217 -12.71 9.06 -19.17
C CYS A 217 -13.95 9.79 -19.69
N LEU A 218 -13.73 10.92 -20.34
CA LEU A 218 -14.72 11.67 -21.11
C LEU A 218 -14.55 11.33 -22.59
N GLU A 219 -15.50 11.76 -23.44
CA GLU A 219 -15.42 11.59 -24.90
C GLU A 219 -14.40 12.55 -25.56
N GLU A 220 -13.86 13.49 -24.78
CA GLU A 220 -12.92 14.51 -25.21
C GLU A 220 -11.46 14.03 -25.14
N GLU A 221 -10.51 14.94 -25.44
CA GLU A 221 -9.07 14.69 -25.36
C GLU A 221 -8.66 14.12 -23.99
N ASN A 222 -7.78 13.12 -24.05
CA ASN A 222 -7.30 12.41 -22.86
C ASN A 222 -5.76 12.50 -22.76
N PRO A 223 -5.23 13.54 -22.11
CA PRO A 223 -3.77 13.71 -21.98
C PRO A 223 -3.05 12.49 -21.35
N ALA A 224 -3.73 11.75 -20.46
CA ALA A 224 -3.13 10.57 -19.86
C ALA A 224 -3.05 9.38 -20.85
N GLU A 225 -3.96 9.32 -21.83
CA GLU A 225 -3.86 8.38 -22.93
C GLU A 225 -2.71 8.72 -23.87
N ASP A 226 -2.55 10.00 -24.23
CA ASP A 226 -1.45 10.48 -25.06
C ASP A 226 -0.10 10.16 -24.41
N PHE A 227 0.01 10.38 -23.09
CA PHE A 227 1.21 10.00 -22.32
C PHE A 227 1.48 8.49 -22.41
N CYS A 228 0.46 7.65 -22.27
CA CYS A 228 0.61 6.20 -22.39
C CYS A 228 1.10 5.78 -23.78
N LEU A 229 0.50 6.36 -24.84
CA LEU A 229 0.88 6.08 -26.23
C LEU A 229 2.32 6.51 -26.53
N GLN A 230 2.72 7.71 -26.12
CA GLN A 230 4.08 8.23 -26.32
C GLN A 230 5.16 7.38 -25.60
N ASN A 231 4.83 6.82 -24.43
CA ASN A 231 5.73 5.99 -23.65
C ASN A 231 5.54 4.48 -23.86
N GLN A 232 4.71 4.07 -24.85
CA GLN A 232 4.42 2.65 -25.17
C GLN A 232 3.89 1.86 -23.96
N ILE A 233 3.08 2.51 -23.12
CA ILE A 233 2.50 1.91 -21.93
C ILE A 233 1.18 1.22 -22.29
N THR A 234 1.01 -0.02 -21.87
CA THR A 234 -0.25 -0.77 -22.08
C THR A 234 -1.39 -0.16 -21.29
N ILE A 235 -2.45 0.26 -21.99
CA ILE A 235 -3.72 0.66 -21.38
C ILE A 235 -4.56 -0.60 -21.20
N LEU A 236 -4.80 -0.96 -19.94
CA LEU A 236 -5.53 -2.17 -19.55
C LEU A 236 -7.04 -2.01 -19.74
N GLU A 237 -7.56 -0.82 -19.42
CA GLU A 237 -8.98 -0.49 -19.50
C GLU A 237 -9.18 1.04 -19.47
N LYS A 238 -10.25 1.49 -20.12
CA LYS A 238 -10.77 2.87 -20.04
C LYS A 238 -12.13 2.83 -19.36
N ILE A 239 -12.19 3.29 -18.12
CA ILE A 239 -13.44 3.40 -17.37
C ILE A 239 -14.04 4.76 -17.63
N PRO A 240 -15.21 4.85 -18.28
CA PRO A 240 -15.84 6.14 -18.59
C PRO A 240 -16.26 6.85 -17.31
N PHE A 241 -16.40 8.17 -17.36
CA PHE A 241 -17.06 8.92 -16.32
C PHE A 241 -18.53 8.48 -16.23
N ASP A 242 -18.86 7.84 -15.12
CA ASP A 242 -20.18 7.25 -14.90
C ASP A 242 -20.69 7.68 -13.51
N LEU A 243 -21.74 8.52 -13.52
CA LEU A 243 -22.31 9.07 -12.29
C LEU A 243 -22.90 7.98 -11.38
N GLU A 244 -23.46 6.92 -11.97
CA GLU A 244 -24.01 5.78 -11.22
C GLU A 244 -22.88 5.04 -10.50
N LEU A 245 -21.78 4.74 -11.21
CA LEU A 245 -20.59 4.11 -10.63
C LEU A 245 -19.98 4.97 -9.50
N GLY A 246 -19.88 6.27 -9.73
CA GLY A 246 -19.40 7.23 -8.74
C GLY A 246 -20.30 7.29 -7.50
N THR A 247 -21.62 7.27 -7.69
CA THR A 247 -22.61 7.26 -6.60
C THR A 247 -22.55 5.97 -5.79
N MET A 248 -22.44 4.82 -6.45
CA MET A 248 -22.25 3.53 -5.75
C MET A 248 -20.97 3.55 -4.91
N HIS A 249 -19.88 4.04 -5.49
CA HIS A 249 -18.59 4.11 -4.79
C HIS A 249 -18.65 5.04 -3.57
N SER A 250 -19.21 6.23 -3.69
CA SER A 250 -19.35 7.17 -2.56
C SER A 250 -20.26 6.65 -1.45
N ASN A 251 -21.18 5.74 -1.76
CA ASN A 251 -22.02 5.05 -0.78
C ASN A 251 -21.40 3.76 -0.23
N GLY A 252 -20.10 3.49 -0.46
CA GLY A 252 -19.41 2.30 0.02
C GLY A 252 -19.92 0.99 -0.62
N GLN A 253 -20.52 1.07 -1.82
CA GLN A 253 -21.06 -0.10 -2.52
C GLN A 253 -20.03 -0.66 -3.51
N ILE A 254 -19.93 -1.98 -3.59
CA ILE A 254 -19.10 -2.68 -4.57
C ILE A 254 -19.94 -2.90 -5.83
N ALA A 255 -19.61 -2.16 -6.90
CA ALA A 255 -20.41 -2.07 -8.13
C ALA A 255 -20.62 -3.44 -8.78
N VAL A 256 -19.60 -4.30 -8.82
CA VAL A 256 -19.69 -5.65 -9.40
C VAL A 256 -20.66 -6.59 -8.67
N ARG A 257 -20.99 -6.29 -7.42
CA ARG A 257 -21.99 -7.04 -6.65
C ARG A 257 -23.41 -6.55 -6.89
N LYS A 258 -23.58 -5.35 -7.49
CA LYS A 258 -24.86 -4.68 -7.64
C LYS A 258 -25.37 -4.71 -9.08
N HIS A 259 -24.47 -4.56 -10.08
CA HIS A 259 -24.88 -4.36 -11.46
C HIS A 259 -24.06 -5.23 -12.44
N PRO A 260 -24.73 -6.00 -13.34
CA PRO A 260 -24.05 -6.87 -14.31
C PRO A 260 -23.07 -6.14 -15.24
N LYS A 261 -23.40 -4.90 -15.66
CA LYS A 261 -22.55 -4.04 -16.49
C LYS A 261 -21.14 -3.87 -15.90
N TYR A 262 -21.08 -3.54 -14.61
CA TYR A 262 -19.78 -3.35 -13.94
C TYR A 262 -19.09 -4.69 -13.66
N LYS A 263 -19.84 -5.75 -13.44
CA LYS A 263 -19.26 -7.09 -13.31
C LYS A 263 -18.54 -7.51 -14.59
N GLU A 264 -19.12 -7.26 -15.76
CA GLU A 264 -18.51 -7.55 -17.05
C GLU A 264 -17.24 -6.73 -17.28
N LEU A 265 -17.30 -5.40 -17.04
CA LEU A 265 -16.17 -4.49 -17.13
C LEU A 265 -14.97 -4.99 -16.31
N PHE A 266 -15.16 -5.24 -15.02
CA PHE A 266 -14.07 -5.65 -14.14
C PHE A 266 -13.61 -7.10 -14.34
N LEU A 267 -14.48 -7.99 -14.87
CA LEU A 267 -14.06 -9.32 -15.32
C LEU A 267 -13.14 -9.23 -16.54
N ASN A 268 -13.43 -8.34 -17.48
CA ASN A 268 -12.58 -8.12 -18.65
C ASN A 268 -11.24 -7.51 -18.23
N LEU A 269 -11.25 -6.49 -17.36
CA LEU A 269 -10.03 -5.94 -16.80
C LEU A 269 -9.18 -7.02 -16.11
N LEU A 270 -9.78 -7.88 -15.27
CA LEU A 270 -9.07 -8.96 -14.58
C LEU A 270 -8.44 -9.96 -15.57
N LYS A 271 -9.14 -10.28 -16.67
CA LYS A 271 -8.60 -11.15 -17.73
C LYS A 271 -7.41 -10.50 -18.44
N THR A 272 -7.52 -9.20 -18.77
CA THR A 272 -6.43 -8.44 -19.40
C THR A 272 -5.20 -8.42 -18.50
N VAL A 273 -5.35 -8.04 -17.22
CA VAL A 273 -4.25 -8.06 -16.24
C VAL A 273 -3.61 -9.45 -16.12
N SER A 274 -4.45 -10.50 -16.07
CA SER A 274 -3.95 -11.88 -15.94
C SER A 274 -3.19 -12.35 -17.19
N LYS A 275 -3.53 -11.83 -18.35
CA LYS A 275 -2.82 -12.11 -19.62
C LYS A 275 -1.50 -11.37 -19.67
N GLU A 276 -1.49 -10.08 -19.41
CA GLU A 276 -0.28 -9.25 -19.40
C GLU A 276 0.76 -9.76 -18.38
N ALA A 277 0.34 -10.05 -17.15
CA ALA A 277 1.22 -10.58 -16.11
C ALA A 277 1.90 -11.91 -16.48
N ARG A 278 1.26 -12.75 -17.32
CA ARG A 278 1.85 -14.01 -17.81
C ARG A 278 2.83 -13.80 -18.95
N HIS A 279 2.58 -12.83 -19.84
CA HIS A 279 3.45 -12.55 -20.98
C HIS A 279 4.80 -12.01 -20.51
N GLU A 280 4.84 -11.17 -19.49
CA GLU A 280 6.10 -10.60 -18.99
C GLU A 280 6.93 -11.62 -18.20
N THR A 281 6.29 -12.55 -17.46
CA THR A 281 7.03 -13.66 -16.81
C THR A 281 7.63 -14.65 -17.81
N ALA A 282 7.12 -14.74 -19.04
CA ALA A 282 7.63 -15.61 -20.09
C ALA A 282 8.76 -14.95 -20.91
N SER A 283 8.93 -13.63 -20.88
CA SER A 283 9.98 -12.90 -21.57
C SER A 283 11.27 -12.76 -20.75
N ASP A 284 11.23 -13.08 -19.44
CA ASP A 284 12.40 -13.04 -18.53
C ASP A 284 13.08 -14.42 -18.35
N THR A 285 12.63 -15.45 -19.08
CA THR A 285 13.22 -16.80 -19.11
C THR A 285 13.86 -17.09 -20.47
#